data_f72805c77d99a6d6bcb085f435e8d396
#
_entry.id   f72805c77d99a6d6bcb085f435e8d396
#
_cell.length_a   1.000
_cell.length_b   1.000
_cell.length_c   1.000
_cell.angle_alpha   90.00
_cell.angle_beta   90.00
_cell.angle_gamma   90.00
#
_symmetry.space_group_name_H-M   'P 1'
#
loop_
_entity.id
_entity.type
_entity.pdbx_description
1 polymer ?
#
loop_
_entity_poly.entity_id
_entity_poly.type
_entity_poly.pdbx_seq_one_letter_code
_entity_poly.pdbx_strand_id
1 'polypeptide(L)'
;MTMPFIKKISIIFILFTITICSAETIGRVMKANGEVLIKPIGSGTYSVSVKLGQAISNGDAIRVGEASFAVVIFLDDKSVVKIKENTDFQFVETSNTRSLIIEQGTTLHNVNSKDRKKDYRVETPVSVASVKGTEFSAFHDAVAGVDKFVGKSGNFDVFNSISGMTVNVGAGQKAVSNAMGQLIPAPAEPGDYPEDPEGDSPEEEQEEQDQPE
;
A
#
# COMPACT_ATOMS: atom_id res chain seq x y z
N MET A 1 -19.15 -44.74 -66.37
CA MET A 1 -19.97 -43.75 -65.64
C MET A 1 -19.45 -43.73 -64.22
N THR A 2 -18.46 -42.80 -63.96
CA THR A 2 -17.68 -42.72 -62.76
C THR A 2 -18.15 -41.56 -61.90
N MET A 3 -18.67 -41.81 -60.70
CA MET A 3 -19.04 -40.79 -59.71
C MET A 3 -17.82 -40.18 -59.02
N PRO A 4 -17.74 -38.87 -58.83
CA PRO A 4 -16.63 -38.27 -58.09
C PRO A 4 -16.86 -38.35 -56.60
N PHE A 5 -15.81 -38.75 -55.88
CA PHE A 5 -15.67 -38.77 -54.42
C PHE A 5 -15.63 -37.32 -53.88
N ILE A 6 -16.66 -36.93 -53.17
CA ILE A 6 -16.67 -35.63 -52.43
C ILE A 6 -15.92 -35.86 -51.12
N LYS A 7 -14.70 -35.31 -51.03
CA LYS A 7 -13.95 -35.21 -49.75
C LYS A 7 -14.64 -34.23 -48.82
N LYS A 8 -15.22 -34.74 -47.72
CA LYS A 8 -15.72 -33.90 -46.61
C LYS A 8 -14.52 -33.31 -45.88
N ILE A 9 -14.26 -32.02 -46.08
CA ILE A 9 -13.32 -31.23 -45.30
C ILE A 9 -14.04 -30.86 -44.01
N SER A 10 -13.66 -31.51 -42.90
CA SER A 10 -14.12 -31.19 -41.54
C SER A 10 -13.30 -29.99 -41.03
N ILE A 11 -13.90 -28.79 -41.06
CA ILE A 11 -13.28 -27.57 -40.47
C ILE A 11 -13.50 -27.67 -38.97
N ILE A 12 -12.46 -28.04 -38.24
CA ILE A 12 -12.45 -27.97 -36.77
C ILE A 12 -12.20 -26.49 -36.41
N PHE A 13 -13.26 -25.81 -35.96
CA PHE A 13 -13.21 -24.47 -35.41
C PHE A 13 -12.68 -24.60 -33.97
N ILE A 14 -11.39 -24.40 -33.77
CA ILE A 14 -10.78 -24.30 -32.43
C ILE A 14 -11.21 -22.96 -31.87
N LEU A 15 -12.21 -22.96 -30.96
CA LEU A 15 -12.62 -21.81 -30.18
C LEU A 15 -11.54 -21.52 -29.15
N PHE A 16 -10.63 -20.62 -29.47
CA PHE A 16 -9.62 -20.11 -28.53
C PHE A 16 -10.32 -19.17 -27.54
N THR A 17 -10.75 -19.70 -26.39
CA THR A 17 -11.31 -18.87 -25.31
C THR A 17 -10.16 -18.10 -24.65
N ILE A 18 -10.03 -16.83 -25.00
CA ILE A 18 -9.15 -15.88 -24.28
C ILE A 18 -9.79 -15.66 -22.91
N THR A 19 -9.25 -16.28 -21.88
CA THR A 19 -9.60 -16.00 -20.50
C THR A 19 -8.97 -14.64 -20.16
N ILE A 20 -9.76 -13.58 -20.18
CA ILE A 20 -9.34 -12.25 -19.67
C ILE A 20 -9.25 -12.42 -18.16
N CYS A 21 -8.04 -12.61 -17.63
CA CYS A 21 -7.77 -12.53 -16.20
C CYS A 21 -7.89 -11.04 -15.82
N SER A 22 -9.08 -10.64 -15.35
CA SER A 22 -9.26 -9.32 -14.78
C SER A 22 -8.64 -9.32 -13.39
N ALA A 23 -7.65 -8.45 -13.16
CA ALA A 23 -7.08 -8.28 -11.83
C ALA A 23 -8.17 -7.75 -10.88
N GLU A 24 -8.24 -8.31 -9.68
CA GLU A 24 -9.23 -7.92 -8.67
C GLU A 24 -8.97 -6.48 -8.20
N THR A 25 -10.01 -5.65 -8.23
CA THR A 25 -9.95 -4.28 -7.69
C THR A 25 -10.01 -4.35 -6.18
N ILE A 26 -8.96 -3.87 -5.51
CA ILE A 26 -8.82 -3.92 -4.05
C ILE A 26 -9.00 -2.55 -3.39
N GLY A 27 -8.79 -1.46 -4.12
CA GLY A 27 -8.85 -0.09 -3.60
C GLY A 27 -9.25 0.94 -4.63
N ARG A 28 -9.40 2.18 -4.17
CA ARG A 28 -9.61 3.36 -5.02
C ARG A 28 -8.79 4.54 -4.54
N VAL A 29 -8.32 5.32 -5.49
CA VAL A 29 -7.65 6.59 -5.22
C VAL A 29 -8.71 7.61 -4.78
N MET A 30 -8.57 8.12 -3.56
CA MET A 30 -9.41 9.18 -3.00
C MET A 30 -8.88 10.56 -3.33
N LYS A 31 -7.55 10.72 -3.42
CA LYS A 31 -6.89 11.97 -3.74
C LYS A 31 -5.54 11.69 -4.40
N ALA A 32 -5.18 12.50 -5.35
CA ALA A 32 -3.85 12.50 -5.95
C ALA A 32 -3.50 13.94 -6.30
N ASN A 33 -2.30 14.37 -5.94
CA ASN A 33 -1.79 15.70 -6.24
C ASN A 33 -0.36 15.59 -6.76
N GLY A 34 -0.02 16.41 -7.75
CA GLY A 34 1.29 16.41 -8.39
C GLY A 34 1.51 15.22 -9.34
N GLU A 35 2.74 14.75 -9.42
CA GLU A 35 3.14 13.63 -10.26
C GLU A 35 2.92 12.30 -9.54
N VAL A 36 1.84 11.62 -9.89
CA VAL A 36 1.51 10.29 -9.37
C VAL A 36 1.30 9.35 -10.55
N LEU A 37 2.12 8.31 -10.63
CA LEU A 37 2.10 7.34 -11.72
C LEU A 37 1.76 5.96 -11.19
N ILE A 38 0.98 5.20 -11.95
CA ILE A 38 0.69 3.79 -11.67
C ILE A 38 1.41 2.90 -12.68
N LYS A 39 1.93 1.79 -12.18
CA LYS A 39 2.40 0.64 -12.94
C LYS A 39 1.38 -0.48 -12.75
N PRO A 40 0.50 -0.73 -13.72
CA PRO A 40 -0.47 -1.82 -13.66
C PRO A 40 0.24 -3.17 -13.56
N ILE A 41 -0.43 -4.14 -12.91
CA ILE A 41 0.06 -5.53 -12.87
C ILE A 41 0.36 -6.02 -14.29
N GLY A 42 1.52 -6.68 -14.45
CA GLY A 42 2.00 -7.17 -15.75
C GLY A 42 2.63 -6.10 -16.65
N SER A 43 2.58 -4.80 -16.27
CA SER A 43 3.34 -3.74 -16.94
C SER A 43 4.77 -3.66 -16.38
N GLY A 44 5.74 -3.39 -17.28
CA GLY A 44 7.14 -3.14 -16.88
C GLY A 44 7.41 -1.70 -16.43
N THR A 45 6.47 -0.76 -16.63
CA THR A 45 6.73 0.68 -16.51
C THR A 45 5.62 1.43 -15.76
N TYR A 46 6.01 2.51 -15.07
CA TYR A 46 5.11 3.52 -14.54
C TYR A 46 4.73 4.48 -15.68
N SER A 47 3.53 4.38 -16.21
CA SER A 47 3.15 5.09 -17.45
C SER A 47 1.78 5.75 -17.41
N VAL A 48 0.97 5.46 -16.41
CA VAL A 48 -0.41 5.98 -16.32
C VAL A 48 -0.49 6.97 -15.19
N SER A 49 -0.84 8.23 -15.49
CA SER A 49 -1.11 9.25 -14.49
C SER A 49 -2.37 8.88 -13.67
N VAL A 50 -2.23 8.89 -12.37
CA VAL A 50 -3.30 8.53 -11.42
C VAL A 50 -4.35 9.64 -11.36
N LYS A 51 -5.62 9.25 -11.30
CA LYS A 51 -6.77 10.16 -11.20
C LYS A 51 -7.63 9.82 -9.99
N LEU A 52 -8.36 10.82 -9.51
CA LEU A 52 -9.40 10.63 -8.50
C LEU A 52 -10.39 9.52 -8.93
N GLY A 53 -10.72 8.62 -8.02
CA GLY A 53 -11.64 7.50 -8.25
C GLY A 53 -11.05 6.31 -9.01
N GLN A 54 -9.77 6.41 -9.46
CA GLN A 54 -9.12 5.31 -10.18
C GLN A 54 -9.08 4.05 -9.32
N ALA A 55 -9.43 2.92 -9.94
CA ALA A 55 -9.32 1.61 -9.31
C ALA A 55 -7.85 1.23 -9.15
N ILE A 56 -7.54 0.63 -8.01
CA ILE A 56 -6.27 -0.03 -7.70
C ILE A 56 -6.53 -1.53 -7.68
N SER A 57 -5.77 -2.26 -8.46
CA SER A 57 -5.85 -3.71 -8.57
C SER A 57 -4.74 -4.38 -7.78
N ASN A 58 -4.97 -5.64 -7.41
CA ASN A 58 -3.94 -6.47 -6.80
C ASN A 58 -2.73 -6.61 -7.74
N GLY A 59 -1.55 -6.28 -7.26
CA GLY A 59 -0.30 -6.28 -7.99
C GLY A 59 0.09 -4.94 -8.64
N ASP A 60 -0.78 -3.92 -8.60
CA ASP A 60 -0.43 -2.58 -9.06
C ASP A 60 0.63 -1.94 -8.16
N ALA A 61 1.44 -1.04 -8.73
CA ALA A 61 2.35 -0.21 -7.96
C ALA A 61 2.15 1.27 -8.30
N ILE A 62 2.37 2.13 -7.30
CA ILE A 62 2.29 3.59 -7.43
C ILE A 62 3.66 4.18 -7.17
N ARG A 63 4.04 5.15 -7.99
CA ARG A 63 5.17 6.05 -7.77
C ARG A 63 4.65 7.46 -7.56
N VAL A 64 5.06 8.07 -6.47
CA VAL A 64 4.76 9.47 -6.14
C VAL A 64 6.03 10.28 -6.28
N GLY A 65 5.98 11.33 -7.10
CA GLY A 65 7.09 12.24 -7.37
C GLY A 65 7.33 13.25 -6.25
N GLU A 66 8.24 14.19 -6.49
CA GLU A 66 8.52 15.29 -5.57
C GLU A 66 7.31 16.22 -5.42
N ALA A 67 7.11 16.79 -4.23
CA ALA A 67 5.99 17.68 -3.88
C ALA A 67 4.60 17.11 -4.25
N SER A 68 4.46 15.78 -4.20
CA SER A 68 3.28 15.05 -4.65
C SER A 68 2.78 14.09 -3.57
N PHE A 69 1.51 13.64 -3.68
CA PHE A 69 0.99 12.60 -2.80
C PHE A 69 -0.21 11.88 -3.41
N ALA A 70 -0.51 10.70 -2.88
CA ALA A 70 -1.72 9.96 -3.20
C ALA A 70 -2.37 9.41 -1.92
N VAL A 71 -3.70 9.32 -1.93
CA VAL A 71 -4.50 8.71 -0.88
C VAL A 71 -5.33 7.60 -1.47
N VAL A 72 -5.21 6.40 -0.93
CA VAL A 72 -5.92 5.20 -1.38
C VAL A 72 -6.74 4.62 -0.23
N ILE A 73 -8.02 4.33 -0.50
CA ILE A 73 -8.90 3.60 0.40
C ILE A 73 -9.10 2.17 -0.09
N PHE A 74 -9.02 1.20 0.80
CA PHE A 74 -9.36 -0.19 0.51
C PHE A 74 -10.86 -0.41 0.56
N LEU A 75 -11.38 -1.23 -0.36
CA LEU A 75 -12.83 -1.37 -0.54
C LEU A 75 -13.50 -2.26 0.50
N ASP A 76 -12.77 -3.24 1.02
CA ASP A 76 -13.27 -4.24 1.97
C ASP A 76 -13.39 -3.72 3.41
N ASP A 77 -12.31 -3.14 3.94
CA ASP A 77 -12.22 -2.74 5.35
C ASP A 77 -12.17 -1.23 5.60
N LYS A 78 -12.15 -0.42 4.52
CA LYS A 78 -12.03 1.05 4.56
C LYS A 78 -10.75 1.57 5.20
N SER A 79 -9.72 0.73 5.33
CA SER A 79 -8.40 1.20 5.69
C SER A 79 -7.88 2.18 4.64
N VAL A 80 -7.12 3.18 5.10
CA VAL A 80 -6.57 4.24 4.24
C VAL A 80 -5.06 4.21 4.30
N VAL A 81 -4.41 4.37 3.15
CA VAL A 81 -2.98 4.63 3.04
C VAL A 81 -2.77 5.97 2.32
N LYS A 82 -1.96 6.84 2.93
CA LYS A 82 -1.47 8.08 2.33
C LYS A 82 0.00 7.84 1.94
N ILE A 83 0.29 8.03 0.67
CA ILE A 83 1.61 7.79 0.07
C ILE A 83 2.21 9.17 -0.18
N LYS A 84 3.31 9.48 0.49
CA LYS A 84 3.98 10.78 0.42
C LYS A 84 4.89 10.88 -0.81
N GLU A 85 5.46 12.04 -1.00
CA GLU A 85 6.42 12.32 -2.07
C GLU A 85 7.62 11.36 -2.05
N ASN A 86 8.24 11.18 -3.20
CA ASN A 86 9.43 10.34 -3.41
C ASN A 86 9.24 8.90 -2.93
N THR A 87 8.04 8.35 -3.14
CA THR A 87 7.67 7.02 -2.66
C THR A 87 7.34 6.07 -3.81
N ASP A 88 7.96 4.89 -3.80
CA ASP A 88 7.62 3.73 -4.62
C ASP A 88 6.91 2.68 -3.75
N PHE A 89 5.67 2.35 -4.13
CA PHE A 89 4.76 1.57 -3.31
C PHE A 89 3.98 0.55 -4.14
N GLN A 90 3.88 -0.70 -3.66
CA GLN A 90 3.16 -1.77 -4.35
C GLN A 90 2.07 -2.39 -3.47
N PHE A 91 0.95 -2.74 -4.09
CA PHE A 91 -0.20 -3.40 -3.49
C PHE A 91 -0.18 -4.90 -3.82
N VAL A 92 -0.08 -5.76 -2.81
CA VAL A 92 -0.12 -7.21 -2.99
C VAL A 92 -1.14 -7.81 -2.04
N GLU A 93 -2.11 -8.55 -2.57
CA GLU A 93 -3.11 -9.23 -1.76
C GLU A 93 -3.20 -10.72 -2.10
N THR A 94 -3.40 -11.50 -1.05
CA THR A 94 -3.84 -12.90 -1.10
C THR A 94 -5.23 -13.04 -0.47
N SER A 95 -5.77 -14.26 -0.39
CA SER A 95 -7.03 -14.50 0.33
C SER A 95 -6.99 -14.07 1.80
N ASN A 96 -5.82 -14.12 2.45
CA ASN A 96 -5.67 -13.94 3.89
C ASN A 96 -4.76 -12.78 4.29
N THR A 97 -4.04 -12.20 3.35
CA THR A 97 -3.01 -11.18 3.67
C THR A 97 -3.08 -10.03 2.67
N ARG A 98 -2.96 -8.82 3.19
CA ARG A 98 -2.66 -7.60 2.46
C ARG A 98 -1.24 -7.19 2.80
N SER A 99 -0.34 -7.27 1.84
CA SER A 99 1.06 -6.82 1.93
C SER A 99 1.22 -5.54 1.12
N LEU A 100 1.63 -4.50 1.78
CA LEU A 100 1.91 -3.18 1.22
C LEU A 100 3.41 -2.99 1.21
N ILE A 101 4.01 -3.00 0.02
CA ILE A 101 5.46 -3.03 -0.14
C ILE A 101 5.96 -1.60 -0.39
N ILE A 102 6.88 -1.14 0.44
CA ILE A 102 7.58 0.14 0.30
C ILE A 102 8.99 -0.17 -0.21
N GLU A 103 9.24 0.15 -1.48
CA GLU A 103 10.59 0.06 -2.06
C GLU A 103 11.46 1.25 -1.66
N GLN A 104 10.84 2.41 -1.48
CA GLN A 104 11.43 3.66 -0.98
C GLN A 104 10.35 4.63 -0.56
N GLY A 105 10.63 5.49 0.42
CA GLY A 105 9.80 6.64 0.79
C GLY A 105 8.96 6.45 2.04
N THR A 106 7.87 7.22 2.16
CA THR A 106 7.06 7.34 3.38
C THR A 106 5.59 7.10 3.11
N THR A 107 4.97 6.32 3.99
CA THR A 107 3.53 6.07 3.97
C THR A 107 2.92 6.27 5.36
N LEU A 108 1.69 6.80 5.40
CA LEU A 108 0.87 6.88 6.61
C LEU A 108 -0.32 5.94 6.45
N HIS A 109 -0.59 5.17 7.49
CA HIS A 109 -1.62 4.16 7.49
C HIS A 109 -2.63 4.41 8.58
N ASN A 110 -3.92 4.37 8.21
CA ASN A 110 -5.03 4.28 9.15
C ASN A 110 -5.74 2.96 8.90
N VAL A 111 -5.49 1.98 9.76
CA VAL A 111 -5.95 0.59 9.59
C VAL A 111 -7.20 0.35 10.41
N ASN A 112 -8.32 0.12 9.74
CA ASN A 112 -9.58 -0.24 10.38
C ASN A 112 -9.57 -1.72 10.79
N SER A 113 -9.81 -1.99 12.08
CA SER A 113 -9.83 -3.35 12.61
C SER A 113 -11.20 -4.03 12.55
N LYS A 114 -12.31 -3.27 12.43
CA LYS A 114 -13.67 -3.78 12.63
C LYS A 114 -14.13 -4.76 11.54
N ASP A 115 -13.81 -4.44 10.28
CA ASP A 115 -14.31 -5.19 9.11
C ASP A 115 -13.24 -6.00 8.41
N ARG A 116 -12.03 -6.02 8.97
CA ARG A 116 -10.87 -6.61 8.34
C ARG A 116 -10.89 -8.13 8.36
N LYS A 117 -10.74 -8.73 7.19
CA LYS A 117 -10.67 -10.19 6.97
C LYS A 117 -9.27 -10.69 6.67
N LYS A 118 -8.33 -9.79 6.36
CA LYS A 118 -6.96 -10.10 5.95
C LYS A 118 -5.95 -9.57 6.96
N ASP A 119 -4.86 -10.25 7.16
CA ASP A 119 -3.71 -9.72 7.88
C ASP A 119 -3.15 -8.51 7.12
N TYR A 120 -2.92 -7.41 7.84
CA TYR A 120 -2.37 -6.18 7.25
C TYR A 120 -0.88 -6.11 7.55
N ARG A 121 -0.07 -6.06 6.51
CA ARG A 121 1.39 -5.98 6.61
C ARG A 121 1.91 -4.82 5.79
N VAL A 122 2.91 -4.14 6.33
CA VAL A 122 3.75 -3.21 5.58
C VAL A 122 5.14 -3.80 5.53
N GLU A 123 5.62 -4.00 4.32
CA GLU A 123 6.88 -4.70 4.05
C GLU A 123 7.88 -3.76 3.38
N THR A 124 9.12 -3.85 3.79
CA THR A 124 10.27 -3.24 3.16
C THR A 124 11.29 -4.34 2.86
N PRO A 125 12.37 -4.08 2.11
CA PRO A 125 13.47 -5.03 1.96
C PRO A 125 14.12 -5.48 3.27
N VAL A 126 13.96 -4.70 4.35
CA VAL A 126 14.63 -4.93 5.65
C VAL A 126 13.67 -5.47 6.70
N SER A 127 12.40 -5.02 6.70
CA SER A 127 11.48 -5.27 7.81
C SER A 127 10.05 -5.57 7.36
N VAL A 128 9.28 -6.15 8.28
CA VAL A 128 7.84 -6.36 8.14
C VAL A 128 7.13 -5.81 9.37
N ALA A 129 6.21 -4.86 9.18
CA ALA A 129 5.27 -4.44 10.22
C ALA A 129 3.95 -5.21 10.08
N SER A 130 3.52 -5.89 11.16
CA SER A 130 2.26 -6.63 11.23
C SER A 130 1.25 -5.88 12.11
N VAL A 131 0.11 -5.49 11.52
CA VAL A 131 -0.78 -4.48 12.08
C VAL A 131 -2.19 -5.01 12.31
N LYS A 132 -2.81 -4.66 13.45
CA LYS A 132 -4.17 -5.12 13.81
C LYS A 132 -5.25 -4.05 13.86
N GLY A 133 -4.94 -2.80 13.75
CA GLY A 133 -5.88 -1.69 13.85
C GLY A 133 -5.17 -0.54 14.53
N THR A 134 -4.53 0.29 13.73
CA THR A 134 -3.46 1.17 14.21
C THR A 134 -3.34 2.32 13.23
N GLU A 135 -3.09 3.50 13.75
CA GLU A 135 -2.62 4.63 12.98
C GLU A 135 -1.10 4.74 13.18
N PHE A 136 -0.35 4.66 12.09
CA PHE A 136 1.12 4.66 12.14
C PHE A 136 1.71 5.15 10.82
N SER A 137 2.99 5.50 10.84
CA SER A 137 3.78 5.76 9.65
C SER A 137 4.89 4.72 9.47
N ALA A 138 5.22 4.47 8.20
CA ALA A 138 6.33 3.64 7.79
C ALA A 138 7.20 4.39 6.78
N PHE A 139 8.51 4.34 6.99
CA PHE A 139 9.52 4.95 6.13
C PHE A 139 10.59 3.93 5.80
N HIS A 140 11.02 3.90 4.54
CA HIS A 140 12.18 3.15 4.06
C HIS A 140 13.12 4.03 3.27
N ASP A 141 14.38 4.07 3.68
CA ASP A 141 15.48 4.64 2.91
C ASP A 141 16.24 3.53 2.17
N ALA A 142 16.02 3.42 0.88
CA ALA A 142 16.61 2.37 0.05
C ALA A 142 18.14 2.51 -0.10
N VAL A 143 18.70 3.71 0.07
CA VAL A 143 20.13 3.97 -0.02
C VAL A 143 20.83 3.58 1.28
N ALA A 144 20.28 3.99 2.42
CA ALA A 144 20.83 3.68 3.74
C ALA A 144 20.46 2.26 4.22
N GLY A 145 19.44 1.63 3.64
CA GLY A 145 18.89 0.36 4.11
C GLY A 145 18.32 0.47 5.52
N VAL A 146 17.58 1.55 5.80
CA VAL A 146 17.03 1.87 7.12
C VAL A 146 15.52 2.05 7.04
N ASP A 147 14.82 1.42 7.96
CA ASP A 147 13.39 1.61 8.18
C ASP A 147 13.12 2.40 9.45
N LYS A 148 12.06 3.18 9.46
CA LYS A 148 11.49 3.79 10.65
C LYS A 148 9.98 3.58 10.66
N PHE A 149 9.46 3.01 11.74
CA PHE A 149 8.04 2.84 12.00
C PHE A 149 7.66 3.63 13.23
N VAL A 150 6.61 4.45 13.15
CA VAL A 150 6.17 5.32 14.25
C VAL A 150 4.69 5.10 14.53
N GLY A 151 4.35 4.70 15.77
CA GLY A 151 2.98 4.47 16.21
C GLY A 151 2.31 5.75 16.68
N LYS A 152 1.15 6.11 16.06
CA LYS A 152 0.30 7.24 16.49
C LYS A 152 -0.83 6.75 17.40
N SER A 153 -1.45 5.61 17.07
CA SER A 153 -2.48 4.97 17.91
C SER A 153 -2.42 3.45 17.80
N GLY A 154 -2.93 2.72 18.80
CA GLY A 154 -2.91 1.26 18.82
C GLY A 154 -1.50 0.69 19.01
N ASN A 155 -1.27 -0.53 18.50
CA ASN A 155 0.04 -1.19 18.53
C ASN A 155 0.21 -2.14 17.34
N PHE A 156 1.45 -2.43 16.98
CA PHE A 156 1.83 -3.36 15.92
C PHE A 156 3.21 -3.95 16.20
N ASP A 157 3.50 -5.08 15.55
CA ASP A 157 4.80 -5.74 15.67
C ASP A 157 5.67 -5.42 14.45
N VAL A 158 6.93 -5.07 14.69
CA VAL A 158 7.96 -4.90 13.65
C VAL A 158 8.94 -6.04 13.76
N PHE A 159 9.15 -6.73 12.66
CA PHE A 159 10.08 -7.85 12.49
C PHE A 159 11.22 -7.42 11.56
N ASN A 160 12.48 -7.58 11.99
CA ASN A 160 13.64 -7.41 11.12
C ASN A 160 13.95 -8.73 10.41
N SER A 161 13.91 -8.74 9.08
CA SER A 161 14.06 -9.94 8.24
C SER A 161 15.49 -10.50 8.24
N ILE A 162 16.48 -9.71 8.64
CA ILE A 162 17.90 -10.09 8.67
C ILE A 162 18.25 -10.82 9.97
N SER A 163 17.86 -10.25 11.13
CA SER A 163 18.21 -10.80 12.45
C SER A 163 17.14 -11.74 13.02
N GLY A 164 15.90 -11.69 12.49
CA GLY A 164 14.77 -12.42 13.08
C GLY A 164 14.21 -11.78 14.37
N MET A 165 14.70 -10.60 14.75
CA MET A 165 14.20 -9.89 15.93
C MET A 165 12.82 -9.31 15.68
N THR A 166 11.98 -9.29 16.72
CA THR A 166 10.68 -8.65 16.72
C THR A 166 10.55 -7.70 17.91
N VAL A 167 9.97 -6.52 17.69
CA VAL A 167 9.59 -5.58 18.75
C VAL A 167 8.15 -5.15 18.56
N ASN A 168 7.44 -4.91 19.69
CA ASN A 168 6.12 -4.29 19.65
C ASN A 168 6.27 -2.77 19.73
N VAL A 169 5.53 -2.05 18.87
CA VAL A 169 5.53 -0.59 18.79
C VAL A 169 4.11 -0.11 19.12
N GLY A 170 4.00 0.62 20.23
CA GLY A 170 2.75 1.25 20.66
C GLY A 170 2.63 2.71 20.24
N ALA A 171 1.51 3.33 20.65
CA ALA A 171 1.33 4.77 20.49
C ALA A 171 2.46 5.56 21.19
N GLY A 172 3.01 6.58 20.53
CA GLY A 172 4.12 7.37 21.04
C GLY A 172 5.48 6.66 21.02
N GLN A 173 5.58 5.53 20.33
CA GLN A 173 6.81 4.77 20.17
C GLN A 173 7.23 4.71 18.71
N LYS A 174 8.52 4.47 18.50
CA LYS A 174 9.11 4.16 17.18
C LYS A 174 9.97 2.92 17.25
N ALA A 175 10.15 2.27 16.11
CA ALA A 175 11.20 1.29 15.89
C ALA A 175 12.05 1.72 14.69
N VAL A 176 13.37 1.65 14.85
CA VAL A 176 14.34 1.83 13.77
C VAL A 176 14.98 0.49 13.48
N SER A 177 14.91 0.06 12.23
CA SER A 177 15.45 -1.21 11.74
C SER A 177 16.45 -0.96 10.62
N ASN A 178 17.45 -1.80 10.47
CA ASN A 178 18.43 -1.63 9.38
C ASN A 178 18.88 -2.97 8.78
N ALA A 179 19.55 -2.87 7.64
CA ALA A 179 20.08 -4.00 6.88
C ALA A 179 21.23 -4.74 7.57
N MET A 180 21.75 -4.24 8.69
CA MET A 180 22.71 -4.94 9.55
C MET A 180 22.04 -5.80 10.62
N GLY A 181 20.70 -5.87 10.63
CA GLY A 181 19.92 -6.67 11.57
C GLY A 181 19.63 -5.97 12.90
N GLN A 182 19.92 -4.70 13.04
CA GLN A 182 19.55 -3.94 14.22
C GLN A 182 18.05 -3.61 14.18
N LEU A 183 17.39 -3.73 15.34
CA LEU A 183 15.99 -3.35 15.54
C LEU A 183 15.87 -2.70 16.92
N ILE A 184 15.72 -1.37 16.94
CA ILE A 184 15.82 -0.54 18.14
C ILE A 184 14.49 0.14 18.40
N PRO A 185 13.73 -0.25 19.45
CA PRO A 185 12.56 0.50 19.89
C PRO A 185 12.98 1.72 20.72
N ALA A 186 12.26 2.83 20.58
CA ALA A 186 12.47 4.06 21.33
C ALA A 186 11.17 4.86 21.47
N PRO A 187 11.08 5.81 22.41
CA PRO A 187 10.02 6.82 22.37
C PRO A 187 10.09 7.62 21.06
N ALA A 188 8.92 7.94 20.50
CA ALA A 188 8.83 8.81 19.34
C ALA A 188 8.93 10.29 19.80
N GLU A 189 9.64 11.09 19.02
CA GLU A 189 9.74 12.54 19.20
C GLU A 189 8.80 13.24 18.20
N PRO A 190 8.40 14.49 18.45
CA PRO A 190 7.51 15.22 17.52
C PRO A 190 7.99 15.22 16.06
N GLY A 191 9.29 15.32 15.83
CA GLY A 191 9.89 15.29 14.48
C GLY A 191 9.94 13.90 13.83
N ASP A 192 9.54 12.83 14.52
CA ASP A 192 9.44 11.48 13.93
C ASP A 192 8.14 11.27 13.18
N TYR A 193 7.10 12.04 13.50
CA TYR A 193 5.81 11.96 12.84
C TYR A 193 5.88 12.73 11.52
N PRO A 194 5.72 12.06 10.37
CA PRO A 194 5.66 12.75 9.10
C PRO A 194 4.39 13.60 9.03
N GLU A 195 4.51 14.81 8.50
CA GLU A 195 3.36 15.67 8.24
C GLU A 195 2.34 14.97 7.34
N ASP A 196 1.06 15.16 7.64
CA ASP A 196 -0.02 14.66 6.81
C ASP A 196 0.00 15.40 5.46
N PRO A 197 0.09 14.68 4.31
CA PRO A 197 0.18 15.34 3.01
C PRO A 197 -1.11 16.06 2.59
N GLU A 198 -2.23 15.80 3.27
CA GLU A 198 -3.49 16.54 3.03
C GLU A 198 -3.57 17.86 3.81
N GLY A 199 -2.64 18.08 4.75
CA GLY A 199 -2.70 19.14 5.73
C GLY A 199 -3.73 18.85 6.83
N ASP A 200 -3.70 19.65 7.88
CA ASP A 200 -4.79 19.65 8.86
C ASP A 200 -6.03 20.18 8.15
N SER A 201 -7.07 19.36 8.04
CA SER A 201 -8.33 19.79 7.45
C SER A 201 -8.92 20.88 8.34
N PRO A 202 -9.35 22.02 7.80
CA PRO A 202 -9.98 23.10 8.58
C PRO A 202 -11.26 22.65 9.33
N GLU A 203 -11.75 21.46 9.07
CA GLU A 203 -12.93 20.86 9.69
C GLU A 203 -12.69 20.40 11.14
N GLU A 204 -11.44 20.06 11.51
CA GLU A 204 -11.12 19.66 12.90
C GLU A 204 -11.05 20.86 13.86
N GLU A 205 -10.73 22.07 13.37
CA GLU A 205 -10.70 23.28 14.21
C GLU A 205 -12.10 23.84 14.55
N GLN A 206 -13.16 23.47 13.81
CA GLN A 206 -14.50 23.97 14.04
C GLN A 206 -15.27 23.18 15.11
N GLU A 207 -14.95 21.91 15.36
CA GLU A 207 -15.61 21.12 16.42
C GLU A 207 -15.16 21.51 17.83
N GLU A 208 -13.96 22.11 17.98
CA GLU A 208 -13.44 22.52 19.30
C GLU A 208 -13.96 23.90 19.77
N GLN A 209 -14.52 24.72 18.87
CA GLN A 209 -15.03 26.06 19.20
C GLN A 209 -16.53 26.12 19.47
N ASP A 210 -17.29 25.06 19.25
CA ASP A 210 -18.76 25.06 19.40
C ASP A 210 -19.24 24.29 20.64
N GLN A 211 -18.42 24.19 21.71
CA GLN A 211 -18.88 23.75 23.02
C GLN A 211 -19.40 24.97 23.81
N PRO A 212 -20.72 25.09 24.08
CA PRO A 212 -21.27 26.15 24.88
C PRO A 212 -20.85 26.00 26.36
N GLU A 213 -20.43 27.10 26.97
CA GLU A 213 -20.19 27.27 28.41
C GLU A 213 -21.44 26.96 29.27
#